data_6f3d011de6dae35ade22a5451a196caa
#
_entry.id   6f3d011de6dae35ade22a5451a196caa
#
_cell.length_a   1.000
_cell.length_b   1.000
_cell.length_c   1.000
_cell.angle_alpha   90.00
_cell.angle_beta   90.00
_cell.angle_gamma   90.00
#
_symmetry.space_group_name_H-M   'P 1'
#
loop_
_entity.id
_entity.type
_entity.pdbx_description
1 polymer ?
#
loop_
_entity_poly.entity_id
_entity_poly.type
_entity_poly.pdbx_seq_one_letter_code
_entity_poly.pdbx_strand_id
1 'polypeptide(L)'
;ETFPPAVERIEKERGLKVTPVDEALAFADVVIFAVPDTLIKKLSAEYVPMLKPGTVFLILDPAAAVAKELTLRDDCTFGVAHPCHPSYFKWQKEEEAYQDRFGGEGGHQDIVMSCIQGDEEKFKLAQETARCMYRADKAFVMTSEQIAFLEPTLVETLGATCCYAMAETVNEAVKRGIDREAAVSFLTGHVFNLTANFLGYLPGNPPVSDACKVALEIG
;
A
#
# COMPACT_ATOMS: atom_id res chain seq x y z
N GLU A 1 -2.42 -21.31 -0.14
CA GLU A 1 -0.97 -21.25 -0.40
C GLU A 1 -0.45 -22.63 -0.82
N THR A 2 0.31 -22.68 -1.88
CA THR A 2 0.84 -23.94 -2.45
C THR A 2 2.38 -23.96 -2.55
N PHE A 3 3.04 -22.82 -2.36
CA PHE A 3 4.49 -22.73 -2.38
C PHE A 3 5.09 -23.31 -1.10
N PRO A 4 5.84 -24.45 -1.18
CA PRO A 4 6.26 -25.19 0.01
C PRO A 4 6.98 -24.36 1.08
N PRO A 5 7.92 -23.45 0.75
CA PRO A 5 8.55 -22.60 1.76
C PRO A 5 7.59 -21.66 2.49
N ALA A 6 6.54 -21.17 1.80
CA ALA A 6 5.52 -20.33 2.44
C ALA A 6 4.60 -21.14 3.34
N VAL A 7 4.21 -22.35 2.90
CA VAL A 7 3.44 -23.30 3.73
C VAL A 7 4.21 -23.62 5.02
N GLU A 8 5.50 -23.99 4.90
CA GLU A 8 6.34 -24.29 6.06
C GLU A 8 6.42 -23.10 7.04
N ARG A 9 6.60 -21.90 6.54
CA ARG A 9 6.64 -20.67 7.35
C ARG A 9 5.29 -20.41 8.05
N ILE A 10 4.18 -20.56 7.36
CA ILE A 10 2.83 -20.38 7.93
C ILE A 10 2.61 -21.39 9.07
N GLU A 11 2.94 -22.65 8.85
CA GLU A 11 2.67 -23.70 9.82
C GLU A 11 3.65 -23.70 11.00
N LYS A 12 4.95 -23.53 10.75
CA LYS A 12 5.97 -23.60 11.80
C LYS A 12 6.16 -22.30 12.57
N GLU A 13 6.14 -21.15 11.86
CA GLU A 13 6.44 -19.86 12.50
C GLU A 13 5.18 -19.18 13.04
N ARG A 14 4.05 -19.35 12.37
CA ARG A 14 2.79 -18.72 12.77
C ARG A 14 1.81 -19.67 13.47
N GLY A 15 2.09 -20.97 13.48
CA GLY A 15 1.23 -21.99 14.10
C GLY A 15 -0.15 -22.12 13.43
N LEU A 16 -0.30 -21.70 12.17
CA LEU A 16 -1.54 -21.73 11.42
C LEU A 16 -1.54 -22.91 10.46
N LYS A 17 -2.69 -23.59 10.33
CA LYS A 17 -2.86 -24.68 9.37
C LYS A 17 -3.19 -24.13 7.99
N VAL A 18 -2.47 -24.57 6.98
CA VAL A 18 -2.83 -24.30 5.57
C VAL A 18 -3.99 -25.24 5.18
N THR A 19 -5.07 -24.64 4.70
CA THR A 19 -6.28 -25.36 4.28
C THR A 19 -6.35 -25.38 2.75
N PRO A 20 -6.80 -26.48 2.11
CA PRO A 20 -7.08 -26.53 0.68
C PRO A 20 -8.01 -25.39 0.26
N VAL A 21 -7.76 -24.82 -0.93
CA VAL A 21 -8.44 -23.60 -1.38
C VAL A 21 -9.96 -23.79 -1.52
N ASP A 22 -10.38 -24.91 -2.04
CA ASP A 22 -11.79 -25.28 -2.21
C ASP A 22 -12.51 -25.37 -0.86
N GLU A 23 -11.91 -26.00 0.14
CA GLU A 23 -12.44 -26.03 1.50
C GLU A 23 -12.52 -24.62 2.10
N ALA A 24 -11.47 -23.82 1.96
CA ALA A 24 -11.42 -22.47 2.52
C ALA A 24 -12.50 -21.55 1.91
N LEU A 25 -12.64 -21.56 0.58
CA LEU A 25 -13.62 -20.73 -0.13
C LEU A 25 -15.07 -21.13 0.16
N ALA A 26 -15.34 -22.40 0.43
CA ALA A 26 -16.68 -22.90 0.71
C ALA A 26 -17.28 -22.32 2.02
N PHE A 27 -16.48 -21.89 2.98
CA PHE A 27 -16.98 -21.36 4.25
C PHE A 27 -16.56 -19.91 4.57
N ALA A 28 -15.61 -19.32 3.82
CA ALA A 28 -15.12 -17.98 4.10
C ALA A 28 -16.21 -16.91 3.97
N ASP A 29 -16.31 -16.03 4.96
CA ASP A 29 -17.13 -14.81 4.88
C ASP A 29 -16.41 -13.69 4.14
N VAL A 30 -15.08 -13.63 4.32
CA VAL A 30 -14.20 -12.68 3.66
C VAL A 30 -13.02 -13.42 3.06
N VAL A 31 -12.73 -13.17 1.81
CA VAL A 31 -11.55 -13.67 1.09
C VAL A 31 -10.63 -12.49 0.79
N ILE A 32 -9.38 -12.55 1.28
CA ILE A 32 -8.32 -11.62 0.93
C ILE A 32 -7.50 -12.27 -0.16
N PHE A 33 -7.60 -11.73 -1.38
CA PHE A 33 -6.99 -12.31 -2.57
C PHE A 33 -5.59 -11.72 -2.81
N ALA A 34 -4.65 -12.16 -1.99
CA ALA A 34 -3.26 -11.71 -1.98
C ALA A 34 -2.41 -12.57 -2.94
N VAL A 35 -2.60 -12.37 -4.22
CA VAL A 35 -1.88 -13.07 -5.29
C VAL A 35 -1.18 -12.04 -6.19
N PRO A 36 -0.11 -12.42 -6.92
CA PRO A 36 0.49 -11.54 -7.92
C PRO A 36 -0.53 -11.05 -8.96
N ASP A 37 -0.48 -9.76 -9.32
CA ASP A 37 -1.49 -9.11 -10.19
C ASP A 37 -1.66 -9.81 -11.53
N THR A 38 -0.55 -10.30 -12.09
CA THR A 38 -0.54 -11.08 -13.33
C THR A 38 -1.35 -12.38 -13.26
N LEU A 39 -1.68 -12.84 -12.06
CA LEU A 39 -2.45 -14.06 -11.83
C LEU A 39 -3.92 -13.79 -11.46
N ILE A 40 -4.30 -12.55 -11.14
CA ILE A 40 -5.65 -12.21 -10.68
C ILE A 40 -6.70 -12.66 -11.69
N LYS A 41 -6.55 -12.35 -12.97
CA LYS A 41 -7.46 -12.75 -14.03
C LYS A 41 -7.72 -14.26 -14.04
N LYS A 42 -6.65 -15.04 -14.06
CA LYS A 42 -6.73 -16.51 -14.14
C LYS A 42 -7.35 -17.09 -12.87
N LEU A 43 -6.81 -16.72 -11.72
CA LEU A 43 -7.21 -17.31 -10.45
C LEU A 43 -8.59 -16.83 -9.98
N SER A 44 -8.98 -15.59 -10.30
CA SER A 44 -10.36 -15.16 -10.00
C SER A 44 -11.40 -15.94 -10.82
N ALA A 45 -11.10 -16.22 -12.09
CA ALA A 45 -11.99 -17.05 -12.92
C ALA A 45 -12.13 -18.48 -12.39
N GLU A 46 -11.09 -19.00 -11.73
CA GLU A 46 -11.11 -20.33 -11.12
C GLU A 46 -11.83 -20.32 -9.76
N TYR A 47 -11.57 -19.33 -8.90
CA TYR A 47 -11.95 -19.36 -7.50
C TYR A 47 -13.27 -18.64 -7.18
N VAL A 48 -13.61 -17.58 -7.92
CA VAL A 48 -14.88 -16.86 -7.65
C VAL A 48 -16.12 -17.75 -7.79
N PRO A 49 -16.20 -18.70 -8.74
CA PRO A 49 -17.32 -19.64 -8.79
C PRO A 49 -17.46 -20.53 -7.55
N MET A 50 -16.40 -20.75 -6.78
CA MET A 50 -16.37 -21.60 -5.58
C MET A 50 -16.80 -20.86 -4.30
N LEU A 51 -16.94 -19.53 -4.34
CA LEU A 51 -17.33 -18.74 -3.18
C LEU A 51 -18.74 -19.10 -2.72
N LYS A 52 -18.99 -19.07 -1.43
CA LYS A 52 -20.39 -19.13 -0.95
C LYS A 52 -21.11 -17.80 -1.22
N PRO A 53 -22.45 -17.81 -1.39
CA PRO A 53 -23.22 -16.58 -1.54
C PRO A 53 -22.99 -15.59 -0.41
N GLY A 54 -22.88 -14.30 -0.73
CA GLY A 54 -22.66 -13.23 0.24
C GLY A 54 -21.22 -13.07 0.72
N THR A 55 -20.25 -13.77 0.14
CA THR A 55 -18.83 -13.59 0.43
C THR A 55 -18.34 -12.19 0.03
N VAL A 56 -17.51 -11.60 0.86
CA VAL A 56 -16.73 -10.41 0.53
C VAL A 56 -15.38 -10.84 -0.06
N PHE A 57 -15.04 -10.34 -1.25
CA PHE A 57 -13.81 -10.67 -1.95
C PHE A 57 -12.96 -9.39 -2.14
N LEU A 58 -11.82 -9.33 -1.46
CA LEU A 58 -10.90 -8.20 -1.50
C LEU A 58 -9.67 -8.54 -2.32
N ILE A 59 -9.41 -7.76 -3.35
CA ILE A 59 -8.10 -7.70 -4.02
C ILE A 59 -7.26 -6.58 -3.41
N LEU A 60 -5.94 -6.68 -3.53
CA LEU A 60 -5.01 -5.74 -2.90
C LEU A 60 -4.49 -4.66 -3.86
N ASP A 61 -4.76 -4.82 -5.17
CA ASP A 61 -4.41 -3.87 -6.22
C ASP A 61 -5.61 -3.63 -7.15
N PRO A 62 -5.85 -2.37 -7.63
CA PRO A 62 -6.99 -2.03 -8.46
C PRO A 62 -6.85 -2.41 -9.94
N ALA A 63 -5.63 -2.73 -10.43
CA ALA A 63 -5.35 -2.85 -11.86
C ALA A 63 -6.27 -3.83 -12.58
N ALA A 64 -6.47 -5.02 -12.02
CA ALA A 64 -7.35 -6.03 -12.63
C ALA A 64 -8.82 -5.60 -12.65
N ALA A 65 -9.27 -4.84 -11.66
CA ALA A 65 -10.64 -4.31 -11.62
C ALA A 65 -10.84 -3.24 -12.71
N VAL A 66 -9.91 -2.30 -12.83
CA VAL A 66 -9.96 -1.23 -13.84
C VAL A 66 -9.82 -1.80 -15.25
N ALA A 67 -8.97 -2.81 -15.44
CA ALA A 67 -8.83 -3.52 -16.71
C ALA A 67 -10.05 -4.43 -17.04
N LYS A 68 -11.01 -4.57 -16.13
CA LYS A 68 -12.16 -5.48 -16.25
C LYS A 68 -11.73 -6.94 -16.43
N GLU A 69 -10.65 -7.30 -15.79
CA GLU A 69 -10.08 -8.65 -15.82
C GLU A 69 -10.40 -9.47 -14.55
N LEU A 70 -11.00 -8.84 -13.54
CA LEU A 70 -11.50 -9.52 -12.36
C LEU A 70 -12.82 -10.21 -12.66
N THR A 71 -12.93 -11.51 -12.34
CA THR A 71 -14.21 -12.22 -12.40
C THR A 71 -15.09 -11.77 -11.25
N LEU A 72 -16.33 -11.40 -11.56
CA LEU A 72 -17.33 -10.95 -10.60
C LEU A 72 -18.50 -11.94 -10.53
N ARG A 73 -19.25 -11.91 -9.43
CA ARG A 73 -20.46 -12.68 -9.21
C ARG A 73 -21.47 -11.85 -8.42
N ASP A 74 -22.70 -11.76 -8.90
CA ASP A 74 -23.72 -10.81 -8.44
C ASP A 74 -24.15 -11.01 -6.97
N ASP A 75 -24.00 -12.21 -6.44
CA ASP A 75 -24.34 -12.55 -5.05
C ASP A 75 -23.16 -12.36 -4.07
N CYS A 76 -22.05 -11.76 -4.51
CA CYS A 76 -20.88 -11.47 -3.71
C CYS A 76 -20.52 -9.97 -3.76
N THR A 77 -19.77 -9.50 -2.77
CA THR A 77 -19.27 -8.12 -2.72
C THR A 77 -17.79 -8.12 -3.04
N PHE A 78 -17.38 -7.29 -3.98
CA PHE A 78 -15.99 -7.15 -4.43
C PHE A 78 -15.45 -5.77 -4.11
N GLY A 79 -14.23 -5.72 -3.61
CA GLY A 79 -13.56 -4.47 -3.29
C GLY A 79 -12.05 -4.52 -3.46
N VAL A 80 -11.45 -3.35 -3.44
CA VAL A 80 -10.00 -3.15 -3.36
C VAL A 80 -9.66 -2.63 -1.97
N ALA A 81 -8.56 -3.09 -1.40
CA ALA A 81 -7.94 -2.51 -0.21
C ALA A 81 -6.43 -2.41 -0.42
N HIS A 82 -5.91 -1.20 -0.52
CA HIS A 82 -4.50 -0.94 -0.81
C HIS A 82 -3.85 -0.11 0.31
N PRO A 83 -2.64 -0.46 0.79
CA PRO A 83 -1.97 0.27 1.86
C PRO A 83 -1.39 1.60 1.37
N CYS A 84 -1.41 2.62 2.23
CA CYS A 84 -0.65 3.85 2.01
C CYS A 84 0.79 3.74 2.52
N HIS A 85 1.11 2.65 3.21
CA HIS A 85 2.32 2.45 4.03
C HIS A 85 2.49 3.47 5.17
N PRO A 86 3.27 3.16 6.21
CA PRO A 86 3.52 4.09 7.31
C PRO A 86 4.22 5.36 6.85
N SER A 87 3.55 6.50 7.00
CA SER A 87 4.11 7.79 6.62
C SER A 87 5.19 8.22 7.61
N TYR A 88 6.32 8.74 7.13
CA TYR A 88 7.37 9.32 7.96
C TYR A 88 6.95 10.62 8.69
N PHE A 89 5.80 11.20 8.35
CA PHE A 89 5.16 12.28 9.12
C PHE A 89 4.25 11.77 10.24
N LYS A 90 3.96 10.48 10.30
CA LYS A 90 3.11 9.87 11.30
C LYS A 90 3.95 9.22 12.39
N TRP A 91 3.87 9.74 13.58
CA TRP A 91 4.63 9.22 14.71
C TRP A 91 4.16 7.81 15.09
N GLN A 92 5.08 6.88 15.16
CA GLN A 92 4.89 5.55 15.73
C GLN A 92 5.48 5.55 17.14
N LYS A 93 4.72 5.08 18.14
CA LYS A 93 5.14 5.16 19.55
C LYS A 93 6.24 4.16 19.90
N GLU A 94 6.11 2.94 19.38
CA GLU A 94 7.03 1.84 19.62
C GLU A 94 8.10 1.82 18.53
N GLU A 95 9.34 1.55 18.92
CA GLU A 95 10.48 1.50 17.98
C GLU A 95 10.29 0.45 16.89
N GLU A 96 9.77 -0.73 17.25
CA GLU A 96 9.49 -1.82 16.32
C GLU A 96 8.45 -1.39 15.26
N ALA A 97 7.41 -0.66 15.68
CA ALA A 97 6.42 -0.09 14.77
C ALA A 97 7.02 0.98 13.84
N TYR A 98 7.97 1.77 14.36
CA TYR A 98 8.68 2.76 13.55
C TYR A 98 9.61 2.12 12.51
N GLN A 99 10.16 0.95 12.79
CA GLN A 99 11.00 0.20 11.84
C GLN A 99 10.19 -0.57 10.78
N ASP A 100 8.91 -0.82 11.03
CA ASP A 100 8.00 -1.48 10.09
C ASP A 100 7.57 -0.52 8.97
N ARG A 101 8.44 -0.37 7.96
CA ARG A 101 8.27 0.58 6.84
C ARG A 101 7.15 0.21 5.87
N PHE A 102 6.81 -1.08 5.81
CA PHE A 102 5.73 -1.56 4.96
C PHE A 102 4.37 -1.57 5.68
N GLY A 103 4.39 -1.59 7.01
CA GLY A 103 3.20 -1.83 7.81
C GLY A 103 2.79 -3.31 7.81
N GLY A 104 1.90 -3.65 8.72
CA GLY A 104 1.32 -4.99 8.82
C GLY A 104 1.83 -5.80 10.02
N GLU A 105 3.02 -5.54 10.54
CA GLU A 105 3.49 -6.17 11.78
C GLU A 105 3.27 -5.27 13.02
N GLY A 106 3.71 -4.04 12.96
CA GLY A 106 3.62 -3.09 14.07
C GLY A 106 3.21 -1.68 13.64
N GLY A 107 3.64 -1.24 12.47
CA GLY A 107 3.43 0.11 11.96
C GLY A 107 1.97 0.41 11.62
N HIS A 108 1.45 1.51 12.17
CA HIS A 108 0.15 2.05 11.80
C HIS A 108 0.22 2.83 10.49
N GLN A 109 -0.78 2.67 9.66
CA GLN A 109 -0.87 3.34 8.35
C GLN A 109 -2.29 3.78 8.04
N ASP A 110 -2.48 4.44 6.91
CA ASP A 110 -3.80 4.64 6.32
C ASP A 110 -3.97 3.68 5.13
N ILE A 111 -5.19 3.48 4.66
CA ILE A 111 -5.50 2.67 3.49
C ILE A 111 -6.44 3.40 2.54
N VAL A 112 -6.38 3.05 1.27
CA VAL A 112 -7.38 3.43 0.28
C VAL A 112 -8.20 2.21 -0.09
N MET A 113 -9.51 2.41 -0.31
CA MET A 113 -10.44 1.33 -0.60
C MET A 113 -11.45 1.72 -1.67
N SER A 114 -11.88 0.76 -2.47
CA SER A 114 -13.02 0.93 -3.37
C SER A 114 -13.98 -0.25 -3.27
N CYS A 115 -15.27 0.05 -3.42
CA CYS A 115 -16.29 -0.96 -3.71
C CYS A 115 -16.40 -1.10 -5.22
N ILE A 116 -16.07 -2.28 -5.76
CA ILE A 116 -16.19 -2.57 -7.19
C ILE A 116 -17.64 -2.92 -7.50
N GLN A 117 -18.23 -3.78 -6.67
CA GLN A 117 -19.59 -4.29 -6.81
C GLN A 117 -20.08 -4.85 -5.48
N GLY A 118 -21.36 -4.76 -5.20
CA GLY A 118 -22.02 -5.51 -4.13
C GLY A 118 -22.77 -4.65 -3.14
N ASP A 119 -23.03 -5.24 -1.98
CA ASP A 119 -23.85 -4.68 -0.90
C ASP A 119 -23.06 -3.74 0.01
N GLU A 120 -23.66 -2.61 0.39
CA GLU A 120 -23.02 -1.59 1.22
C GLU A 120 -22.66 -2.11 2.63
N GLU A 121 -23.52 -2.90 3.26
CA GLU A 121 -23.25 -3.47 4.59
C GLU A 121 -22.10 -4.50 4.53
N LYS A 122 -22.04 -5.27 3.46
CA LYS A 122 -20.91 -6.18 3.21
C LYS A 122 -19.64 -5.42 2.93
N PHE A 123 -19.71 -4.27 2.27
CA PHE A 123 -18.53 -3.43 2.06
C PHE A 123 -18.03 -2.80 3.38
N LYS A 124 -18.89 -2.53 4.36
CA LYS A 124 -18.46 -2.14 5.71
C LYS A 124 -17.66 -3.27 6.38
N LEU A 125 -18.08 -4.52 6.23
CA LEU A 125 -17.29 -5.67 6.70
C LEU A 125 -15.92 -5.73 6.02
N ALA A 126 -15.86 -5.44 4.71
CA ALA A 126 -14.60 -5.32 3.97
C ALA A 126 -13.67 -4.24 4.58
N GLN A 127 -14.23 -3.07 4.90
CA GLN A 127 -13.48 -1.97 5.50
C GLN A 127 -12.92 -2.34 6.87
N GLU A 128 -13.72 -2.95 7.75
CA GLU A 128 -13.26 -3.38 9.07
C GLU A 128 -12.17 -4.45 8.96
N THR A 129 -12.35 -5.42 8.06
CA THR A 129 -11.34 -6.46 7.80
C THR A 129 -10.02 -5.84 7.33
N ALA A 130 -10.08 -4.95 6.35
CA ALA A 130 -8.89 -4.27 5.82
C ALA A 130 -8.21 -3.39 6.88
N ARG A 131 -8.98 -2.67 7.71
CA ARG A 131 -8.44 -1.88 8.83
C ARG A 131 -7.69 -2.76 9.84
N CYS A 132 -8.23 -3.93 10.17
CA CYS A 132 -7.56 -4.88 11.05
C CYS A 132 -6.29 -5.43 10.40
N MET A 133 -6.36 -5.86 9.14
CA MET A 133 -5.25 -6.47 8.40
C MET A 133 -4.06 -5.51 8.25
N TYR A 134 -4.32 -4.24 7.92
CA TYR A 134 -3.30 -3.22 7.69
C TYR A 134 -2.96 -2.39 8.92
N ARG A 135 -3.59 -2.62 10.07
CA ARG A 135 -3.53 -1.73 11.26
C ARG A 135 -3.83 -0.28 10.89
N ALA A 136 -4.89 -0.09 10.10
CA ALA A 136 -5.18 1.19 9.50
C ALA A 136 -5.92 2.13 10.45
N ASP A 137 -5.41 3.36 10.59
CA ASP A 137 -6.08 4.41 11.37
C ASP A 137 -7.24 5.01 10.56
N LYS A 138 -7.06 5.19 9.25
CA LYS A 138 -8.08 5.71 8.34
C LYS A 138 -8.21 4.83 7.11
N ALA A 139 -9.44 4.70 6.61
CA ALA A 139 -9.73 4.13 5.31
C ALA A 139 -10.37 5.22 4.44
N PHE A 140 -9.71 5.59 3.36
CA PHE A 140 -10.22 6.53 2.38
C PHE A 140 -10.94 5.75 1.27
N VAL A 141 -12.25 5.96 1.15
CA VAL A 141 -13.05 5.31 0.11
C VAL A 141 -13.08 6.18 -1.14
N MET A 142 -12.74 5.56 -2.27
CA MET A 142 -12.71 6.22 -3.58
C MET A 142 -13.00 5.20 -4.69
N THR A 143 -12.96 5.61 -5.95
CA THR A 143 -13.16 4.66 -7.06
C THR A 143 -11.90 3.86 -7.35
N SER A 144 -12.05 2.70 -8.01
CA SER A 144 -10.89 1.87 -8.40
C SER A 144 -9.95 2.62 -9.36
N GLU A 145 -10.52 3.46 -10.25
CA GLU A 145 -9.75 4.30 -11.17
C GLU A 145 -8.92 5.36 -10.43
N GLN A 146 -9.48 5.93 -9.35
CA GLN A 146 -8.73 6.88 -8.52
C GLN A 146 -7.56 6.19 -7.81
N ILE A 147 -7.77 4.99 -7.26
CA ILE A 147 -6.67 4.22 -6.65
C ILE A 147 -5.62 3.85 -7.71
N ALA A 148 -6.04 3.37 -8.88
CA ALA A 148 -5.14 3.03 -9.99
C ALA A 148 -4.35 4.23 -10.54
N PHE A 149 -4.78 5.47 -10.27
CA PHE A 149 -4.01 6.67 -10.58
C PHE A 149 -2.91 6.95 -9.55
N LEU A 150 -3.17 6.65 -8.26
CA LEU A 150 -2.26 7.04 -7.17
C LEU A 150 -0.90 6.34 -7.28
N GLU A 151 -0.88 5.03 -7.42
CA GLU A 151 0.37 4.26 -7.36
C GLU A 151 1.28 4.53 -8.57
N PRO A 152 0.87 4.35 -9.83
CA PRO A 152 1.72 4.63 -10.98
C PRO A 152 2.17 6.09 -11.05
N THR A 153 1.33 7.04 -10.64
CA THR A 153 1.62 8.46 -10.79
C THR A 153 2.44 9.00 -9.61
N LEU A 154 1.96 8.81 -8.38
CA LEU A 154 2.57 9.43 -7.21
C LEU A 154 3.76 8.62 -6.68
N VAL A 155 3.73 7.29 -6.79
CA VAL A 155 4.76 6.41 -6.21
C VAL A 155 5.76 5.98 -7.28
N GLU A 156 5.31 5.25 -8.30
CA GLU A 156 6.22 4.64 -9.26
C GLU A 156 6.88 5.69 -10.19
N THR A 157 6.13 6.69 -10.65
CA THR A 157 6.69 7.74 -11.50
C THR A 157 7.35 8.84 -10.69
N LEU A 158 6.60 9.57 -9.88
CA LEU A 158 7.13 10.74 -9.17
C LEU A 158 8.05 10.31 -8.02
N GLY A 159 7.57 9.46 -7.12
CA GLY A 159 8.32 9.06 -5.93
C GLY A 159 9.62 8.35 -6.27
N ALA A 160 9.59 7.33 -7.14
CA ALA A 160 10.78 6.61 -7.56
C ALA A 160 11.78 7.51 -8.29
N THR A 161 11.29 8.42 -9.16
CA THR A 161 12.16 9.39 -9.86
C THR A 161 12.85 10.33 -8.88
N CYS A 162 12.13 10.88 -7.90
CA CYS A 162 12.72 11.73 -6.87
C CYS A 162 13.75 10.97 -6.02
N CYS A 163 13.45 9.74 -5.61
CA CYS A 163 14.37 8.90 -4.85
C CYS A 163 15.64 8.58 -5.65
N TYR A 164 15.50 8.28 -6.94
CA TYR A 164 16.64 8.06 -7.83
C TYR A 164 17.51 9.32 -7.94
N ALA A 165 16.90 10.48 -8.20
CA ALA A 165 17.63 11.76 -8.28
C ALA A 165 18.36 12.10 -6.97
N MET A 166 17.75 11.83 -5.82
CA MET A 166 18.39 11.97 -4.52
C MET A 166 19.61 11.05 -4.38
N ALA A 167 19.50 9.79 -4.78
CA ALA A 167 20.60 8.83 -4.72
C ALA A 167 21.77 9.27 -5.62
N GLU A 168 21.49 9.71 -6.85
CA GLU A 168 22.52 10.23 -7.78
C GLU A 168 23.17 11.49 -7.26
N THR A 169 22.43 12.39 -6.62
CA THR A 169 22.99 13.61 -6.01
C THR A 169 23.94 13.26 -4.85
N VAL A 170 23.62 12.27 -4.02
CA VAL A 170 24.55 11.76 -3.00
C VAL A 170 25.83 11.19 -3.64
N ASN A 171 25.68 10.38 -4.70
CA ASN A 171 26.84 9.82 -5.40
C ASN A 171 27.74 10.92 -5.98
N GLU A 172 27.19 11.99 -6.51
CA GLU A 172 27.94 13.14 -7.01
C GLU A 172 28.66 13.90 -5.89
N ALA A 173 28.02 14.05 -4.72
CA ALA A 173 28.65 14.65 -3.54
C ALA A 173 29.87 13.82 -3.08
N VAL A 174 29.75 12.49 -3.07
CA VAL A 174 30.85 11.60 -2.74
C VAL A 174 32.02 11.72 -3.73
N LYS A 175 31.76 11.84 -5.03
CA LYS A 175 32.81 12.08 -6.04
C LYS A 175 33.56 13.39 -5.79
N ARG A 176 32.94 14.36 -5.14
CA ARG A 176 33.55 15.64 -4.74
C ARG A 176 34.26 15.58 -3.39
N GLY A 177 34.41 14.39 -2.79
CA GLY A 177 35.13 14.16 -1.54
C GLY A 177 34.29 14.38 -0.28
N ILE A 178 32.95 14.51 -0.40
CA ILE A 178 32.07 14.59 0.75
C ILE A 178 31.84 13.16 1.29
N ASP A 179 31.91 13.00 2.59
CA ASP A 179 31.59 11.75 3.25
C ASP A 179 30.15 11.34 2.96
N ARG A 180 29.93 10.05 2.65
CA ARG A 180 28.61 9.54 2.24
C ARG A 180 27.56 9.67 3.34
N GLU A 181 27.93 9.37 4.59
CA GLU A 181 27.02 9.45 5.72
C GLU A 181 26.60 10.91 5.97
N ALA A 182 27.56 11.83 5.89
CA ALA A 182 27.29 13.27 5.98
C ALA A 182 26.34 13.74 4.87
N ALA A 183 26.58 13.33 3.62
CA ALA A 183 25.74 13.68 2.48
C ALA A 183 24.31 13.15 2.63
N VAL A 184 24.15 11.89 3.04
CA VAL A 184 22.84 11.27 3.28
C VAL A 184 22.11 11.97 4.42
N SER A 185 22.79 12.20 5.54
CA SER A 185 22.20 12.87 6.71
C SER A 185 21.71 14.27 6.37
N PHE A 186 22.54 15.04 5.65
CA PHE A 186 22.19 16.40 5.23
C PHE A 186 20.98 16.39 4.28
N LEU A 187 21.01 15.55 3.25
CA LEU A 187 19.92 15.45 2.26
C LEU A 187 18.60 15.06 2.91
N THR A 188 18.60 13.95 3.67
CA THR A 188 17.35 13.40 4.21
C THR A 188 16.68 14.33 5.21
N GLY A 189 17.45 15.02 6.05
CA GLY A 189 16.93 16.03 6.97
C GLY A 189 16.31 17.23 6.25
N HIS A 190 16.95 17.72 5.19
CA HIS A 190 16.42 18.84 4.40
C HIS A 190 15.21 18.44 3.56
N VAL A 191 15.24 17.29 2.90
CA VAL A 191 14.10 16.77 2.12
C VAL A 191 12.88 16.54 3.04
N PHE A 192 13.08 16.03 4.25
CA PHE A 192 12.01 15.90 5.22
C PHE A 192 11.35 17.26 5.52
N ASN A 193 12.13 18.29 5.80
CA ASN A 193 11.60 19.63 6.07
C ASN A 193 10.90 20.26 4.85
N LEU A 194 11.50 20.13 3.66
CA LEU A 194 10.89 20.63 2.42
C LEU A 194 9.56 19.94 2.14
N THR A 195 9.54 18.62 2.22
CA THR A 195 8.32 17.84 2.00
C THR A 195 7.25 18.20 3.03
N ALA A 196 7.61 18.35 4.32
CA ALA A 196 6.69 18.80 5.36
C ALA A 196 6.10 20.18 5.05
N ASN A 197 6.90 21.08 4.50
CA ASN A 197 6.46 22.42 4.11
C ASN A 197 5.48 22.34 2.91
N PHE A 198 5.90 21.74 1.79
CA PHE A 198 5.09 21.70 0.57
C PHE A 198 3.79 20.91 0.71
N LEU A 199 3.77 19.87 1.57
CA LEU A 199 2.56 19.09 1.85
C LEU A 199 1.72 19.63 3.02
N GLY A 200 2.08 20.78 3.59
CA GLY A 200 1.28 21.45 4.62
C GLY A 200 1.33 20.81 6.01
N TYR A 201 2.39 20.06 6.33
CA TYR A 201 2.58 19.48 7.68
C TYR A 201 3.18 20.47 8.69
N LEU A 202 3.77 21.59 8.23
CA LEU A 202 4.33 22.59 9.13
C LEU A 202 3.26 23.58 9.59
N PRO A 203 3.18 23.89 10.89
CA PRO A 203 2.25 24.89 11.40
C PRO A 203 2.48 26.27 10.76
N GLY A 204 1.41 26.92 10.31
CA GLY A 204 1.48 28.23 9.68
C GLY A 204 2.01 28.23 8.24
N ASN A 205 2.30 27.08 7.68
CA ASN A 205 2.77 26.89 6.31
C ASN A 205 3.87 27.92 5.92
N PRO A 206 5.02 27.93 6.60
CA PRO A 206 6.06 28.94 6.40
C PRO A 206 6.55 28.92 4.94
N PRO A 207 6.87 30.07 4.35
CA PRO A 207 7.41 30.10 2.99
C PRO A 207 8.77 29.39 2.94
N VAL A 208 9.06 28.73 1.83
CA VAL A 208 10.40 28.20 1.56
C VAL A 208 11.41 29.36 1.42
N SER A 209 12.69 29.08 1.69
CA SER A 209 13.74 30.08 1.58
C SER A 209 13.84 30.65 0.16
N ASP A 210 14.36 31.89 0.03
CA ASP A 210 14.54 32.52 -1.27
C ASP A 210 15.50 31.71 -2.17
N ALA A 211 16.50 31.05 -1.57
CA ALA A 211 17.38 30.13 -2.30
C ALA A 211 16.62 28.96 -2.91
N CYS A 212 15.64 28.37 -2.17
CA CYS A 212 14.79 27.31 -2.71
C CYS A 212 13.88 27.82 -3.83
N LYS A 213 13.33 29.05 -3.71
CA LYS A 213 12.51 29.65 -4.77
C LYS A 213 13.31 29.82 -6.06
N VAL A 214 14.53 30.40 -5.97
CA VAL A 214 15.43 30.55 -7.12
C VAL A 214 15.78 29.21 -7.73
N ALA A 215 16.07 28.18 -6.92
CA ALA A 215 16.35 26.84 -7.43
C ALA A 215 15.18 26.23 -8.19
N LEU A 216 13.93 26.44 -7.72
CA LEU A 216 12.72 25.99 -8.41
C LEU A 216 12.47 26.70 -9.74
N GLU A 217 12.91 27.95 -9.89
CA GLU A 217 12.79 28.72 -11.13
C GLU A 217 13.83 28.31 -12.19
N ILE A 218 14.96 27.76 -11.77
CA ILE A 218 16.07 27.36 -12.65
C ILE A 218 15.96 25.89 -13.08
N GLY A 219 15.47 25.02 -12.20
CA GLY A 219 15.34 23.56 -12.42
C GLY A 219 14.01 23.20 -13.02
#